data_a2706c8c8d572faed00ee7fb6f7c7e66
#
_entry.id   a2706c8c8d572faed00ee7fb6f7c7e66
#
_cell.length_a   1.000
_cell.length_b   1.000
_cell.length_c   1.000
_cell.angle_alpha   90.00
_cell.angle_beta   90.00
_cell.angle_gamma   90.00
#
_symmetry.space_group_name_H-M   'P 1'
#
loop_
_entity.id
_entity.type
_entity.pdbx_description
1 polymer ?
#
loop_
_entity_poly.entity_id
_entity_poly.type
_entity_poly.pdbx_seq_one_letter_code
_entity_poly.pdbx_strand_id
1 'polypeptide(L)'
;MKKIFAIFLSIITISSAMFLVGCSMLNSRSEQEEMIQIAESTKMKKVIEKELRELDPKALTVEGKIKSYEIQKDKLEYNPMGGMLVYVVLNNDHELNMSMTVLEEKTGEYRVASYFASDELDKLVGGV
;
A
#
# COMPACT_ATOMS: atom_id res chain seq x y z
N MET A 1 34.08 -32.16 14.05
CA MET A 1 34.06 -30.74 13.67
C MET A 1 34.20 -30.51 12.18
N LYS A 2 35.19 -31.12 11.55
CA LYS A 2 35.40 -30.94 10.09
C LYS A 2 34.24 -31.42 9.23
N LYS A 3 33.56 -32.52 9.61
CA LYS A 3 32.39 -33.03 8.88
C LYS A 3 31.18 -32.08 8.94
N ILE A 4 30.96 -31.43 10.10
CA ILE A 4 29.89 -30.48 10.28
C ILE A 4 30.14 -29.23 9.42
N PHE A 5 31.40 -28.81 9.33
CA PHE A 5 31.80 -27.66 8.54
C PHE A 5 31.53 -27.89 7.05
N ALA A 6 31.85 -29.10 6.55
CA ALA A 6 31.61 -29.46 5.14
C ALA A 6 30.11 -29.46 4.81
N ILE A 7 29.29 -29.97 5.70
CA ILE A 7 27.82 -29.97 5.54
C ILE A 7 27.27 -28.55 5.51
N PHE A 8 27.78 -27.67 6.37
CA PHE A 8 27.38 -26.27 6.38
C PHE A 8 27.67 -25.55 5.08
N LEU A 9 28.86 -25.77 4.54
CA LEU A 9 29.27 -25.19 3.25
C LEU A 9 28.39 -25.69 2.12
N SER A 10 28.04 -26.99 2.11
CA SER A 10 27.14 -27.55 1.11
C SER A 10 25.76 -26.92 1.14
N ILE A 11 25.20 -26.72 2.32
CA ILE A 11 23.88 -26.11 2.52
C ILE A 11 23.88 -24.67 2.00
N ILE A 12 24.92 -23.91 2.32
CA ILE A 12 25.05 -22.52 1.89
C ILE A 12 25.15 -22.45 0.35
N THR A 13 25.90 -23.34 -0.26
CA THR A 13 26.05 -23.39 -1.72
C THR A 13 24.72 -23.69 -2.41
N ILE A 14 23.95 -24.64 -1.88
CA ILE A 14 22.63 -24.99 -2.43
C ILE A 14 21.67 -23.82 -2.29
N SER A 15 21.66 -23.16 -1.13
CA SER A 15 20.83 -21.98 -0.92
C SER A 15 21.14 -20.86 -1.90
N SER A 16 22.41 -20.62 -2.16
CA SER A 16 22.83 -19.60 -3.12
C SER A 16 22.37 -19.92 -4.54
N ALA A 17 22.50 -21.20 -4.94
CA ALA A 17 22.07 -21.65 -6.26
C ALA A 17 20.55 -21.50 -6.43
N MET A 18 19.76 -21.86 -5.43
CA MET A 18 18.30 -21.71 -5.46
C MET A 18 17.89 -20.24 -5.53
N PHE A 19 18.60 -19.39 -4.81
CA PHE A 19 18.34 -17.96 -4.84
C PHE A 19 18.54 -17.37 -6.24
N LEU A 20 19.63 -17.75 -6.91
CA LEU A 20 19.92 -17.27 -8.27
C LEU A 20 18.90 -17.76 -9.30
N VAL A 21 18.46 -19.00 -9.21
CA VAL A 21 17.49 -19.57 -10.14
C VAL A 21 16.10 -18.95 -9.94
N GLY A 22 15.73 -18.62 -8.71
CA GLY A 22 14.44 -18.03 -8.38
C GLY A 22 14.33 -16.53 -8.61
N CYS A 23 15.42 -15.86 -8.97
CA CYS A 23 15.48 -14.40 -8.99
C CYS A 23 14.45 -13.74 -9.92
N SER A 24 14.24 -14.27 -11.12
CA SER A 24 13.30 -13.70 -12.09
C SER A 24 11.83 -13.90 -11.70
N MET A 25 11.53 -14.99 -11.00
CA MET A 25 10.16 -15.24 -10.52
C MET A 25 9.85 -14.46 -9.23
N LEU A 26 10.87 -14.16 -8.46
CA LEU A 26 10.72 -13.45 -7.19
C LEU A 26 10.57 -11.94 -7.37
N ASN A 27 10.96 -11.37 -8.51
CA ASN A 27 10.90 -9.93 -8.73
C ASN A 27 9.48 -9.36 -8.64
N SER A 28 8.49 -10.01 -9.26
CA SER A 28 7.11 -9.53 -9.19
C SER A 28 6.52 -9.70 -7.79
N ARG A 29 6.91 -10.75 -7.06
CA ARG A 29 6.51 -10.92 -5.67
C ARG A 29 7.17 -9.89 -4.77
N SER A 30 8.44 -9.56 -5.03
CA SER A 30 9.17 -8.57 -4.26
C SER A 30 8.56 -7.19 -4.41
N GLU A 31 8.14 -6.82 -5.61
CA GLU A 31 7.45 -5.55 -5.86
C GLU A 31 6.11 -5.51 -5.14
N GLN A 32 5.34 -6.59 -5.20
CA GLN A 32 4.05 -6.69 -4.53
C GLN A 32 4.21 -6.57 -3.02
N GLU A 33 5.17 -7.30 -2.45
CA GLU A 33 5.46 -7.25 -1.02
C GLU A 33 5.93 -5.87 -0.58
N GLU A 34 6.78 -5.24 -1.38
CA GLU A 34 7.25 -3.88 -1.12
C GLU A 34 6.08 -2.90 -1.11
N MET A 35 5.19 -2.97 -2.08
CA MET A 35 3.99 -2.12 -2.14
C MET A 35 3.09 -2.33 -0.93
N ILE A 36 2.91 -3.57 -0.50
CA ILE A 36 2.11 -3.90 0.68
C ILE A 36 2.74 -3.30 1.94
N GLN A 37 4.06 -3.42 2.09
CA GLN A 37 4.76 -2.84 3.23
C GLN A 37 4.64 -1.33 3.25
N ILE A 38 4.75 -0.69 2.11
CA ILE A 38 4.57 0.76 1.98
C ILE A 38 3.14 1.15 2.34
N ALA A 39 2.16 0.40 1.83
CA ALA A 39 0.74 0.64 2.08
C ALA A 39 0.38 0.48 3.57
N GLU A 40 1.05 -0.41 4.28
CA GLU A 40 0.81 -0.64 5.71
C GLU A 40 1.62 0.28 6.61
N SER A 41 2.51 1.09 6.05
CA SER A 41 3.38 1.97 6.83
C SER A 41 2.59 3.08 7.52
N THR A 42 3.16 3.59 8.61
CA THR A 42 2.59 4.72 9.34
C THR A 42 2.50 5.97 8.46
N LYS A 43 3.48 6.18 7.60
CA LYS A 43 3.49 7.31 6.64
C LYS A 43 2.30 7.25 5.69
N MET A 44 2.00 6.07 5.16
CA MET A 44 0.87 5.89 4.26
C MET A 44 -0.45 6.10 4.99
N LYS A 45 -0.58 5.56 6.20
CA LYS A 45 -1.77 5.77 7.03
C LYS A 45 -2.01 7.25 7.29
N LYS A 46 -0.96 7.99 7.62
CA LYS A 46 -1.07 9.44 7.87
C LYS A 46 -1.58 10.20 6.66
N VAL A 47 -1.05 9.91 5.48
CA VAL A 47 -1.44 10.63 4.27
C VAL A 47 -2.86 10.27 3.85
N ILE A 48 -3.25 9.00 3.97
CA ILE A 48 -4.61 8.56 3.66
C ILE A 48 -5.61 9.20 4.63
N GLU A 49 -5.34 9.13 5.92
CA GLU A 49 -6.23 9.68 6.94
C GLU A 49 -6.36 11.20 6.82
N LYS A 50 -5.27 11.87 6.49
CA LYS A 50 -5.31 13.31 6.21
C LYS A 50 -6.23 13.62 5.03
N GLU A 51 -6.12 12.85 3.96
CA GLU A 51 -6.97 13.04 2.78
C GLU A 51 -8.44 12.78 3.10
N LEU A 52 -8.72 11.74 3.89
CA LEU A 52 -10.09 11.46 4.33
C LEU A 52 -10.65 12.57 5.19
N ARG A 53 -9.84 13.19 6.03
CA ARG A 53 -10.27 14.33 6.86
C ARG A 53 -10.46 15.61 6.07
N GLU A 54 -9.80 15.73 4.92
CA GLU A 54 -10.08 16.84 4.00
C GLU A 54 -11.44 16.69 3.33
N LEU A 55 -11.85 15.44 3.05
CA LEU A 55 -13.18 15.16 2.52
C LEU A 55 -14.26 15.24 3.59
N ASP A 56 -13.96 14.76 4.78
CA ASP A 56 -14.86 14.74 5.92
C ASP A 56 -14.06 15.11 7.18
N PRO A 57 -14.20 16.35 7.69
CA PRO A 57 -13.40 16.80 8.83
C PRO A 57 -13.51 15.92 10.07
N LYS A 58 -14.59 15.16 10.20
CA LYS A 58 -14.80 14.25 11.34
C LYS A 58 -14.53 12.78 10.96
N ALA A 59 -13.86 12.55 9.82
CA ALA A 59 -13.54 11.20 9.38
C ALA A 59 -12.83 10.41 10.48
N LEU A 60 -13.16 9.13 10.55
CA LEU A 60 -12.58 8.17 11.50
C LEU A 60 -12.97 8.45 12.96
N THR A 61 -14.00 9.27 13.17
CA THR A 61 -14.61 9.49 14.48
C THR A 61 -16.05 9.00 14.47
N VAL A 62 -16.67 8.93 15.65
CA VAL A 62 -18.06 8.48 15.80
C VAL A 62 -19.03 9.39 15.03
N GLU A 63 -18.70 10.66 14.94
CA GLU A 63 -19.55 11.66 14.27
C GLU A 63 -19.30 11.75 12.76
N GLY A 64 -18.23 11.17 12.26
CA GLY A 64 -17.87 11.24 10.85
C GLY A 64 -18.74 10.39 9.96
N LYS A 65 -18.85 10.79 8.72
CA LYS A 65 -19.50 10.00 7.66
C LYS A 65 -18.60 8.87 7.18
N ILE A 66 -17.30 9.14 7.11
CA ILE A 66 -16.28 8.12 6.87
C ILE A 66 -15.87 7.57 8.23
N LYS A 67 -16.18 6.31 8.49
CA LYS A 67 -15.92 5.67 9.79
C LYS A 67 -14.71 4.77 9.78
N SER A 68 -14.44 4.13 8.65
CA SER A 68 -13.32 3.21 8.51
C SER A 68 -12.84 3.18 7.08
N TYR A 69 -11.64 2.66 6.87
CA TYR A 69 -11.11 2.45 5.53
C TYR A 69 -10.28 1.18 5.50
N GLU A 70 -10.18 0.60 4.31
CA GLU A 70 -9.36 -0.58 4.07
C GLU A 70 -8.63 -0.41 2.75
N ILE A 71 -7.32 -0.59 2.78
CA ILE A 71 -6.50 -0.53 1.57
C ILE A 71 -6.63 -1.85 0.82
N GLN A 72 -6.94 -1.79 -0.46
CA GLN A 72 -7.05 -2.97 -1.32
C GLN A 72 -5.65 -3.39 -1.75
N LYS A 73 -5.03 -4.29 -1.00
CA LYS A 73 -3.64 -4.69 -1.20
C LYS A 73 -3.39 -5.40 -2.53
N ASP A 74 -4.39 -6.06 -3.06
CA ASP A 74 -4.34 -6.76 -4.34
C ASP A 74 -4.40 -5.82 -5.54
N LYS A 75 -4.76 -4.56 -5.32
CA LYS A 75 -4.90 -3.55 -6.37
C LYS A 75 -3.81 -2.47 -6.33
N LEU A 76 -2.81 -2.65 -5.47
CA LEU A 76 -1.68 -1.73 -5.42
C LEU A 76 -0.88 -1.81 -6.71
N GLU A 77 -0.45 -0.65 -7.21
CA GLU A 77 0.21 -0.56 -8.48
C GLU A 77 1.15 0.64 -8.52
N TYR A 78 2.36 0.46 -9.05
CA TYR A 78 3.25 1.58 -9.27
C TYR A 78 2.79 2.36 -10.52
N ASN A 79 2.76 3.67 -10.39
CA ASN A 79 2.44 4.54 -11.52
C ASN A 79 3.72 4.75 -12.35
N PRO A 80 3.70 4.46 -13.67
CA PRO A 80 4.87 4.68 -14.52
C PRO A 80 5.40 6.12 -14.51
N MET A 81 4.55 7.08 -14.20
CA MET A 81 4.94 8.50 -14.11
C MET A 81 5.42 8.90 -12.72
N GLY A 82 5.54 7.94 -11.81
CA GLY A 82 5.98 8.16 -10.44
C GLY A 82 4.85 7.97 -9.43
N GLY A 83 5.21 7.49 -8.25
CA GLY A 83 4.28 7.25 -7.17
C GLY A 83 3.59 5.90 -7.24
N MET A 84 2.65 5.69 -6.34
CA MET A 84 1.91 4.44 -6.20
C MET A 84 0.41 4.71 -6.19
N LEU A 85 -0.33 3.90 -6.94
CA LEU A 85 -1.79 3.92 -6.91
C LEU A 85 -2.28 3.09 -5.72
N VAL A 86 -3.11 3.71 -4.89
CA VAL A 86 -3.68 3.09 -3.70
C VAL A 86 -5.20 3.14 -3.81
N TYR A 87 -5.83 1.96 -3.73
CA TYR A 87 -7.29 1.84 -3.72
C TYR A 87 -7.77 1.60 -2.31
N VAL A 88 -8.77 2.36 -1.89
CA VAL A 88 -9.32 2.31 -0.54
C VAL A 88 -10.82 2.11 -0.60
N VAL A 89 -11.33 1.19 0.21
CA VAL A 89 -12.75 0.97 0.41
C VAL A 89 -13.11 1.55 1.77
N LEU A 90 -14.17 2.34 1.81
CA LEU A 90 -14.59 3.05 3.02
C LEU A 90 -15.83 2.39 3.62
N ASN A 91 -15.92 2.38 4.94
CA ASN A 91 -17.07 1.88 5.70
C ASN A 91 -17.47 0.44 5.34
N ASN A 92 -16.52 -0.40 4.93
CA ASN A 92 -16.80 -1.76 4.47
C ASN A 92 -17.81 -1.83 3.32
N ASP A 93 -17.94 -0.78 2.56
CA ASP A 93 -18.89 -0.69 1.45
C ASP A 93 -18.12 -0.47 0.15
N HIS A 94 -18.14 -1.45 -0.74
CA HIS A 94 -17.40 -1.39 -2.01
C HIS A 94 -17.88 -0.27 -2.94
N GLU A 95 -19.08 0.25 -2.74
CA GLU A 95 -19.56 1.40 -3.49
C GLU A 95 -18.92 2.71 -3.01
N LEU A 96 -18.41 2.73 -1.77
CA LEU A 96 -17.67 3.85 -1.21
C LEU A 96 -16.17 3.59 -1.39
N ASN A 97 -15.65 3.93 -2.55
CA ASN A 97 -14.25 3.67 -2.87
C ASN A 97 -13.56 4.92 -3.41
N MET A 98 -12.25 4.90 -3.30
CA MET A 98 -11.41 6.01 -3.69
C MET A 98 -10.06 5.48 -4.13
N SER A 99 -9.53 6.03 -5.21
CA SER A 99 -8.17 5.74 -5.65
C SER A 99 -7.33 6.99 -5.50
N MET A 100 -6.10 6.81 -5.04
CA MET A 100 -5.17 7.91 -4.80
C MET A 100 -3.84 7.61 -5.47
N THR A 101 -3.21 8.63 -6.03
CA THR A 101 -1.81 8.57 -6.46
C THR A 101 -0.98 9.21 -5.36
N VAL A 102 -0.15 8.41 -4.71
CA VAL A 102 0.70 8.85 -3.60
C VAL A 102 2.13 8.97 -4.09
N LEU A 103 2.73 10.13 -3.88
CA LEU A 103 4.11 10.42 -4.23
C LEU A 103 4.96 10.53 -2.97
N GLU A 104 6.25 10.19 -3.09
CA GLU A 104 7.19 10.41 -2.03
C GLU A 104 7.93 11.73 -2.28
N GLU A 105 7.90 12.62 -1.31
CA GLU A 105 8.62 13.89 -1.36
C GLU A 105 10.10 13.70 -1.09
N LYS A 106 10.91 14.70 -1.42
CA LYS A 106 12.36 14.69 -1.15
C LYS A 106 12.66 14.54 0.34
N THR A 107 11.73 14.98 1.19
CA THR A 107 11.85 14.86 2.65
C THR A 107 11.58 13.45 3.16
N GLY A 108 11.11 12.55 2.29
CA GLY A 108 10.71 11.21 2.66
C GLY A 108 9.25 11.08 3.09
N GLU A 109 8.53 12.18 3.13
CA GLU A 109 7.10 12.16 3.46
C GLU A 109 6.27 11.86 2.22
N TYR A 110 5.07 11.35 2.42
CA TYR A 110 4.15 11.03 1.34
C TYR A 110 3.15 12.15 1.10
N ARG A 111 2.72 12.29 -0.15
CA ARG A 111 1.77 13.30 -0.57
C ARG A 111 0.79 12.69 -1.59
N VAL A 112 -0.48 13.02 -1.46
CA VAL A 112 -1.47 12.64 -2.48
C VAL A 112 -1.42 13.65 -3.62
N ALA A 113 -1.02 13.19 -4.80
CA ALA A 113 -0.94 14.04 -5.98
C ALA A 113 -2.32 14.24 -6.62
N SER A 114 -3.13 13.19 -6.62
CA SER A 114 -4.49 13.22 -7.17
C SER A 114 -5.31 12.08 -6.57
N TYR A 115 -6.63 12.21 -6.63
CA TYR A 115 -7.51 11.15 -6.22
C TYR A 115 -8.78 11.13 -7.07
N PHE A 116 -9.41 9.96 -7.12
CA PHE A 116 -10.73 9.77 -7.71
C PHE A 116 -11.62 9.11 -6.68
N ALA A 117 -12.74 9.73 -6.39
CA ALA A 117 -13.75 9.18 -5.48
C ALA A 117 -14.91 8.64 -6.28
N SER A 118 -15.55 7.57 -5.78
CA SER A 118 -16.77 7.06 -6.41
C SER A 118 -17.91 8.07 -6.23
N ASP A 119 -18.92 7.99 -7.10
CA ASP A 119 -20.08 8.86 -7.02
C ASP A 119 -20.79 8.73 -5.67
N GLU A 120 -20.87 7.52 -5.15
CA GLU A 120 -21.49 7.26 -3.86
C GLU A 120 -20.72 7.93 -2.72
N LEU A 121 -19.38 7.92 -2.81
CA LEU A 121 -18.54 8.61 -1.82
C LEU A 121 -18.74 10.12 -1.91
N ASP A 122 -18.76 10.68 -3.11
CA ASP A 122 -19.00 12.11 -3.30
C ASP A 122 -20.34 12.54 -2.72
N LYS A 123 -21.38 11.74 -2.89
CA LYS A 123 -22.69 11.99 -2.33
C LYS A 123 -22.66 11.94 -0.80
N LEU A 124 -21.93 10.98 -0.26
CA LEU A 124 -21.83 10.82 1.19
C LEU A 124 -21.15 12.02 1.86
N VAL A 125 -19.98 12.42 1.35
CA VAL A 125 -19.16 13.47 1.96
C VAL A 125 -19.54 14.88 1.50
N GLY A 126 -20.13 14.98 0.32
CA GLY A 126 -20.59 16.25 -0.21
C GLY A 126 -21.72 16.89 0.58
N GLY A 127 -22.44 16.08 1.38
CA GLY A 127 -23.43 16.56 2.31
C GLY A 127 -24.64 17.24 1.69
N VAL A 128 -24.86 17.01 0.42
CA VAL A 128 -25.93 17.72 -0.32
C VAL A 128 -26.99 16.75 -0.76
#